data_3efb89eae5d3292b4a2436b19538af81
#
_entry.id   3efb89eae5d3292b4a2436b19538af81
#
_cell.length_a   1.000
_cell.length_b   1.000
_cell.length_c   1.000
_cell.angle_alpha   90.00
_cell.angle_beta   90.00
_cell.angle_gamma   90.00
#
_symmetry.space_group_name_H-M   'P 1'
#
loop_
_entity.id
_entity.type
_entity.pdbx_description
1 polymer ?
#
loop_
_entity_poly.entity_id
_entity_poly.type
_entity_poly.pdbx_seq_one_letter_code
_entity_poly.pdbx_strand_id
1 'polypeptide(L)'
;KFFWESDRSKTFSSMLEDLKKVSYFEGLGSLYDKSKRIEKISDFISKEINISNVKPIKRAALLCKVDLVTGMVGEFPELQGIMGGYYSSNEGKDVSDLIRSHYLPKGSSGEVSTNTGVNIISLSDKIDHLVGFFIIGKLPSGSKDPFGLRRSALSIIRVLIEGNILINLDSLIEFTSKQINKKNIDKQKIKSFIIDRYKVLLREKNIKYDVINCLVDNDLTFLSKTNERLVILNNFLDTKEGNELKLLWQRVSNILHIEEKQNKKIEILNAKMQSEYVREEVNIINAINNIEKTHDYLKMLSQRSSLKDITFEFFENLK
;
A
#
# COMPACT_ATOMS: atom_id res chain seq x y z
N LYS A 1 -37.99 -6.84 14.31
CA LYS A 1 -38.18 -6.64 15.75
C LYS A 1 -37.62 -7.82 16.56
N PHE A 2 -38.01 -9.05 16.24
CA PHE A 2 -37.59 -10.27 16.96
C PHE A 2 -36.07 -10.40 17.09
N PHE A 3 -35.31 -10.43 15.98
CA PHE A 3 -33.84 -10.52 16.03
C PHE A 3 -33.20 -9.37 16.80
N TRP A 4 -33.66 -8.14 16.61
CA TRP A 4 -33.18 -6.98 17.32
C TRP A 4 -33.28 -7.11 18.85
N GLU A 5 -34.43 -7.55 19.35
CA GLU A 5 -34.66 -7.72 20.78
C GLU A 5 -33.84 -8.88 21.34
N SER A 6 -33.80 -10.02 20.62
CA SER A 6 -33.01 -11.18 20.99
C SER A 6 -31.52 -10.90 21.04
N ASP A 7 -30.98 -10.24 20.03
CA ASP A 7 -29.55 -9.95 19.95
C ASP A 7 -29.12 -8.95 21.06
N ARG A 8 -29.95 -7.94 21.35
CA ARG A 8 -29.68 -6.96 22.42
C ARG A 8 -29.76 -7.53 23.84
N SER A 9 -30.33 -8.71 24.02
CA SER A 9 -30.32 -9.39 25.32
C SER A 9 -28.92 -9.93 25.69
N LYS A 10 -28.03 -10.06 24.71
CA LYS A 10 -26.65 -10.53 24.92
C LYS A 10 -25.70 -9.36 25.12
N THR A 11 -24.67 -9.55 25.93
CA THR A 11 -23.58 -8.59 26.08
C THR A 11 -22.54 -8.78 24.98
N PHE A 12 -21.81 -7.71 24.58
CA PHE A 12 -20.72 -7.81 23.63
C PHE A 12 -19.62 -8.80 24.10
N SER A 13 -19.39 -8.89 25.38
CA SER A 13 -18.43 -9.87 25.95
C SER A 13 -18.89 -11.31 25.74
N SER A 14 -20.17 -11.61 25.89
CA SER A 14 -20.71 -12.96 25.61
C SER A 14 -20.65 -13.29 24.11
N MET A 15 -21.01 -12.32 23.26
CA MET A 15 -20.92 -12.49 21.80
C MET A 15 -19.47 -12.68 21.32
N LEU A 16 -18.50 -11.98 21.95
CA LEU A 16 -17.08 -12.16 21.65
C LEU A 16 -16.62 -13.60 21.99
N GLU A 17 -17.09 -14.16 23.11
CA GLU A 17 -16.84 -15.56 23.46
C GLU A 17 -17.51 -16.54 22.48
N ASP A 18 -18.69 -16.21 21.95
CA ASP A 18 -19.38 -17.02 20.96
C ASP A 18 -18.60 -17.09 19.63
N LEU A 19 -17.80 -16.09 19.27
CA LEU A 19 -16.90 -16.14 18.09
C LEU A 19 -15.89 -17.29 18.17
N LYS A 20 -15.56 -17.81 19.35
CA LYS A 20 -14.67 -18.99 19.51
C LYS A 20 -15.28 -20.26 18.92
N LYS A 21 -16.61 -20.36 18.88
CA LYS A 21 -17.37 -21.50 18.34
C LYS A 21 -17.52 -21.45 16.81
N VAL A 22 -17.22 -20.31 16.20
CA VAL A 22 -17.37 -20.12 14.75
C VAL A 22 -16.01 -20.22 14.10
N SER A 23 -15.80 -21.24 13.28
CA SER A 23 -14.57 -21.39 12.48
C SER A 23 -14.48 -20.26 11.45
N TYR A 24 -13.32 -19.58 11.39
CA TYR A 24 -13.06 -18.62 10.32
C TYR A 24 -12.71 -19.37 9.03
N PHE A 25 -11.67 -20.17 9.09
CA PHE A 25 -11.26 -21.08 8.03
C PHE A 25 -10.33 -22.18 8.58
N GLU A 26 -10.32 -23.34 7.95
CA GLU A 26 -9.44 -24.44 8.31
C GLU A 26 -7.97 -23.99 8.25
N GLY A 27 -7.26 -24.12 9.36
CA GLY A 27 -5.87 -23.67 9.50
C GLY A 27 -5.68 -22.20 9.84
N LEU A 28 -6.74 -21.38 9.96
CA LEU A 28 -6.70 -19.99 10.39
C LEU A 28 -7.43 -19.72 11.72
N GLY A 29 -7.98 -20.77 12.33
CA GLY A 29 -8.65 -20.71 13.63
C GLY A 29 -10.10 -20.22 13.57
N SER A 30 -10.58 -19.69 14.68
CA SER A 30 -11.94 -19.17 14.85
C SER A 30 -12.05 -17.70 14.43
N LEU A 31 -13.27 -17.18 14.37
CA LEU A 31 -13.53 -15.73 14.21
C LEU A 31 -12.98 -14.92 15.41
N TYR A 32 -12.93 -15.52 16.61
CA TYR A 32 -12.27 -14.91 17.76
C TYR A 32 -10.77 -14.76 17.53
N ASP A 33 -10.09 -15.78 17.03
CA ASP A 33 -8.66 -15.71 16.70
C ASP A 33 -8.38 -14.63 15.65
N LYS A 34 -9.25 -14.53 14.64
CA LYS A 34 -9.19 -13.46 13.63
C LYS A 34 -9.35 -12.08 14.28
N SER A 35 -10.33 -11.88 15.15
CA SER A 35 -10.54 -10.62 15.87
C SER A 35 -9.31 -10.23 16.70
N LYS A 36 -8.69 -11.20 17.37
CA LYS A 36 -7.44 -10.96 18.14
C LYS A 36 -6.26 -10.58 17.23
N ARG A 37 -6.16 -11.15 16.03
CA ARG A 37 -5.13 -10.75 15.07
C ARG A 37 -5.39 -9.34 14.54
N ILE A 38 -6.64 -9.01 14.17
CA ILE A 38 -7.04 -7.66 13.73
C ILE A 38 -6.70 -6.61 14.81
N GLU A 39 -6.99 -6.90 16.09
CA GLU A 39 -6.64 -6.01 17.21
C GLU A 39 -5.12 -5.74 17.26
N LYS A 40 -4.29 -6.79 17.19
CA LYS A 40 -2.82 -6.65 17.24
C LYS A 40 -2.25 -5.92 16.01
N ILE A 41 -2.77 -6.20 14.82
CA ILE A 41 -2.36 -5.54 13.58
C ILE A 41 -2.75 -4.06 13.62
N SER A 42 -3.96 -3.74 14.10
CA SER A 42 -4.41 -2.36 14.26
C SER A 42 -3.56 -1.57 15.27
N ASP A 43 -3.14 -2.21 16.39
CA ASP A 43 -2.23 -1.60 17.36
C ASP A 43 -0.85 -1.33 16.74
N PHE A 44 -0.33 -2.27 15.95
CA PHE A 44 0.93 -2.13 15.22
C PHE A 44 0.86 -0.96 14.22
N ILE A 45 -0.16 -0.95 13.34
CA ILE A 45 -0.32 0.13 12.36
C ILE A 45 -0.44 1.49 13.07
N SER A 46 -1.26 1.57 14.12
CA SER A 46 -1.49 2.81 14.86
C SER A 46 -0.19 3.38 15.45
N LYS A 47 0.70 2.52 15.93
CA LYS A 47 2.02 2.91 16.47
C LYS A 47 2.95 3.39 15.35
N GLU A 48 3.03 2.65 14.24
CA GLU A 48 3.89 3.02 13.11
C GLU A 48 3.54 4.39 12.52
N ILE A 49 2.25 4.76 12.51
CA ILE A 49 1.80 6.06 12.00
C ILE A 49 1.53 7.10 13.11
N ASN A 50 1.98 6.84 14.35
CA ASN A 50 1.94 7.75 15.49
C ASN A 50 0.53 8.25 15.87
N ILE A 51 -0.48 7.35 15.90
CA ILE A 51 -1.82 7.69 16.38
C ILE A 51 -1.81 7.95 17.89
N SER A 52 -2.25 9.12 18.31
CA SER A 52 -2.23 9.53 19.73
C SER A 52 -3.24 8.76 20.59
N ASN A 53 -4.45 8.49 20.09
CA ASN A 53 -5.49 7.77 20.82
C ASN A 53 -5.81 6.42 20.17
N VAL A 54 -5.06 5.39 20.53
CA VAL A 54 -5.19 4.02 20.00
C VAL A 54 -6.31 3.22 20.67
N LYS A 55 -6.77 3.60 21.88
CA LYS A 55 -7.72 2.79 22.66
C LYS A 55 -9.04 2.48 21.93
N PRO A 56 -9.76 3.45 21.33
CA PRO A 56 -10.99 3.16 20.58
C PRO A 56 -10.75 2.24 19.37
N ILE A 57 -9.61 2.43 18.66
CA ILE A 57 -9.26 1.63 17.49
C ILE A 57 -9.04 0.17 17.89
N LYS A 58 -8.28 -0.09 18.93
CA LYS A 58 -8.04 -1.46 19.45
C LYS A 58 -9.34 -2.11 19.90
N ARG A 59 -10.19 -1.36 20.63
CA ARG A 59 -11.46 -1.89 21.11
C ARG A 59 -12.37 -2.24 19.93
N ALA A 60 -12.52 -1.34 18.96
CA ALA A 60 -13.31 -1.57 17.76
C ALA A 60 -12.74 -2.74 16.92
N ALA A 61 -11.43 -2.83 16.77
CA ALA A 61 -10.76 -3.92 16.04
C ALA A 61 -11.05 -5.29 16.65
N LEU A 62 -11.05 -5.39 17.99
CA LEU A 62 -11.43 -6.63 18.70
C LEU A 62 -12.90 -7.00 18.49
N LEU A 63 -13.78 -6.01 18.42
CA LEU A 63 -15.22 -6.21 18.39
C LEU A 63 -15.84 -6.20 17.00
N CYS A 64 -15.09 -5.84 15.96
CA CYS A 64 -15.63 -5.59 14.62
C CYS A 64 -16.29 -6.80 13.93
N LYS A 65 -16.09 -8.01 14.47
CA LYS A 65 -16.69 -9.26 13.95
C LYS A 65 -17.78 -9.86 14.86
N VAL A 66 -18.09 -9.18 15.96
CA VAL A 66 -19.03 -9.72 16.97
C VAL A 66 -20.44 -9.84 16.42
N ASP A 67 -20.84 -8.98 15.49
CA ASP A 67 -22.18 -9.05 14.87
C ASP A 67 -22.40 -10.30 13.98
N LEU A 68 -21.34 -11.01 13.59
CA LEU A 68 -21.44 -12.25 12.82
C LEU A 68 -22.09 -13.42 13.59
N VAL A 69 -22.20 -13.32 14.91
CA VAL A 69 -22.91 -14.32 15.75
C VAL A 69 -24.29 -13.85 16.18
N THR A 70 -24.82 -12.77 15.58
CA THR A 70 -26.17 -12.26 15.85
C THR A 70 -27.17 -12.88 14.89
N GLY A 71 -28.42 -13.02 15.37
CA GLY A 71 -29.52 -13.52 14.53
C GLY A 71 -29.82 -12.58 13.36
N MET A 72 -29.68 -11.25 13.57
CA MET A 72 -29.90 -10.26 12.53
C MET A 72 -28.93 -10.43 11.35
N VAL A 73 -27.62 -10.58 11.61
CA VAL A 73 -26.62 -10.73 10.55
C VAL A 73 -26.64 -12.14 9.94
N GLY A 74 -27.07 -13.13 10.72
CA GLY A 74 -27.30 -14.49 10.19
C GLY A 74 -28.38 -14.51 9.11
N GLU A 75 -29.47 -13.76 9.29
CA GLU A 75 -30.59 -13.65 8.35
C GLU A 75 -30.29 -12.63 7.22
N PHE A 76 -29.62 -11.51 7.56
CA PHE A 76 -29.31 -10.40 6.63
C PHE A 76 -27.81 -10.14 6.60
N PRO A 77 -27.01 -10.94 5.86
CA PRO A 77 -25.53 -10.83 5.83
C PRO A 77 -25.02 -9.48 5.33
N GLU A 78 -25.78 -8.76 4.51
CA GLU A 78 -25.43 -7.44 4.01
C GLU A 78 -25.37 -6.37 5.10
N LEU A 79 -25.97 -6.63 6.27
CA LEU A 79 -25.95 -5.74 7.42
C LEU A 79 -24.71 -5.87 8.32
N GLN A 80 -23.73 -6.71 7.93
CA GLN A 80 -22.45 -6.84 8.63
C GLN A 80 -21.79 -5.47 8.83
N GLY A 81 -21.24 -5.25 10.01
CA GLY A 81 -20.65 -3.99 10.41
C GLY A 81 -21.70 -2.93 10.78
N ILE A 82 -22.76 -2.75 10.01
CA ILE A 82 -23.85 -1.83 10.32
C ILE A 82 -24.50 -2.21 11.64
N MET A 83 -24.89 -3.47 11.78
CA MET A 83 -25.49 -3.99 13.01
C MET A 83 -24.49 -4.01 14.16
N GLY A 84 -23.22 -4.34 13.89
CA GLY A 84 -22.14 -4.22 14.87
C GLY A 84 -22.05 -2.81 15.44
N GLY A 85 -22.13 -1.78 14.61
CA GLY A 85 -22.17 -0.39 15.05
C GLY A 85 -23.39 -0.05 15.92
N TYR A 86 -24.58 -0.55 15.58
CA TYR A 86 -25.78 -0.33 16.41
C TYR A 86 -25.70 -1.07 17.75
N TYR A 87 -25.28 -2.31 17.76
CA TYR A 87 -25.19 -3.10 18.98
C TYR A 87 -24.09 -2.62 19.92
N SER A 88 -23.03 -1.97 19.39
CA SER A 88 -21.90 -1.44 20.18
C SER A 88 -22.14 -0.05 20.79
N SER A 89 -23.37 0.45 20.81
CA SER A 89 -23.70 1.79 21.35
C SER A 89 -23.18 2.03 22.79
N ASN A 90 -23.13 0.98 23.62
CA ASN A 90 -22.61 1.06 24.99
C ASN A 90 -21.07 1.11 25.07
N GLU A 91 -20.35 0.84 23.99
CA GLU A 91 -18.89 0.91 23.92
C GLU A 91 -18.39 2.35 23.65
N GLY A 92 -19.31 3.28 23.43
CA GLY A 92 -19.06 4.67 23.05
C GLY A 92 -19.14 4.91 21.54
N LYS A 93 -19.45 6.17 21.20
CA LYS A 93 -19.71 6.57 19.81
C LYS A 93 -18.53 6.27 18.88
N ASP A 94 -17.31 6.61 19.29
CA ASP A 94 -16.11 6.41 18.48
C ASP A 94 -15.94 4.93 18.10
N VAL A 95 -16.09 4.03 19.09
CA VAL A 95 -15.98 2.57 18.85
C VAL A 95 -17.10 2.09 17.92
N SER A 96 -18.33 2.55 18.12
CA SER A 96 -19.48 2.17 17.31
C SER A 96 -19.34 2.60 15.85
N ASP A 97 -18.88 3.83 15.60
CA ASP A 97 -18.68 4.36 14.25
C ASP A 97 -17.54 3.63 13.53
N LEU A 98 -16.46 3.28 14.24
CA LEU A 98 -15.36 2.47 13.70
C LEU A 98 -15.84 1.08 13.31
N ILE A 99 -16.62 0.39 14.17
CA ILE A 99 -17.19 -0.93 13.88
C ILE A 99 -18.13 -0.87 12.68
N ARG A 100 -19.01 0.13 12.61
CA ARG A 100 -19.97 0.29 11.51
C ARG A 100 -19.29 0.37 10.16
N SER A 101 -18.14 1.03 10.09
CA SER A 101 -17.51 1.42 8.83
C SER A 101 -16.31 0.57 8.44
N HIS A 102 -15.86 -0.39 9.27
CA HIS A 102 -14.59 -1.13 9.06
C HIS A 102 -14.54 -1.98 7.77
N TYR A 103 -15.66 -2.27 7.13
CA TYR A 103 -15.69 -2.96 5.84
C TYR A 103 -15.39 -2.05 4.64
N LEU A 104 -15.33 -0.70 4.83
CA LEU A 104 -14.97 0.21 3.75
C LEU A 104 -13.49 0.03 3.32
N PRO A 105 -13.15 0.22 2.04
CA PRO A 105 -14.07 0.36 0.90
C PRO A 105 -14.77 -0.97 0.58
N LYS A 106 -16.07 -0.89 0.21
CA LYS A 106 -16.83 -2.07 -0.25
C LYS A 106 -16.61 -2.26 -1.77
N GLY A 107 -16.08 -3.41 -2.15
CA GLY A 107 -15.81 -3.72 -3.55
C GLY A 107 -14.66 -2.86 -4.16
N SER A 108 -14.59 -2.82 -5.49
CA SER A 108 -13.54 -2.10 -6.22
C SER A 108 -13.78 -0.58 -6.31
N SER A 109 -15.04 -0.14 -6.26
CA SER A 109 -15.44 1.27 -6.45
C SER A 109 -15.96 1.96 -5.20
N GLY A 110 -16.14 1.24 -4.07
CA GLY A 110 -16.61 1.81 -2.80
C GLY A 110 -15.65 2.89 -2.29
N GLU A 111 -16.18 3.88 -1.56
CA GLU A 111 -15.37 4.97 -1.00
C GLU A 111 -14.44 4.49 0.12
N VAL A 112 -13.22 5.00 0.14
CA VAL A 112 -12.31 4.88 1.28
C VAL A 112 -12.73 5.90 2.33
N SER A 113 -12.74 5.48 3.60
CA SER A 113 -13.17 6.36 4.69
C SER A 113 -12.21 7.55 4.87
N THR A 114 -12.75 8.71 5.23
CA THR A 114 -11.95 9.86 5.68
C THR A 114 -11.44 9.68 7.12
N ASN A 115 -11.99 8.72 7.87
CA ASN A 115 -11.59 8.42 9.25
C ASN A 115 -10.41 7.44 9.26
N THR A 116 -9.25 7.90 9.73
CA THR A 116 -8.03 7.09 9.82
C THR A 116 -8.21 5.82 10.66
N GLY A 117 -8.98 5.86 11.74
CA GLY A 117 -9.24 4.68 12.58
C GLY A 117 -10.03 3.60 11.83
N VAL A 118 -11.00 3.99 10.99
CA VAL A 118 -11.71 3.06 10.08
C VAL A 118 -10.72 2.43 9.11
N ASN A 119 -9.86 3.22 8.50
CA ASN A 119 -8.86 2.75 7.53
C ASN A 119 -7.87 1.79 8.18
N ILE A 120 -7.45 2.03 9.42
CA ILE A 120 -6.56 1.12 10.18
C ILE A 120 -7.23 -0.24 10.38
N ILE A 121 -8.48 -0.28 10.87
CA ILE A 121 -9.19 -1.54 11.12
C ILE A 121 -9.46 -2.28 9.80
N SER A 122 -9.89 -1.55 8.78
CA SER A 122 -10.13 -2.09 7.44
C SER A 122 -8.86 -2.72 6.84
N LEU A 123 -7.73 -2.02 6.92
CA LEU A 123 -6.43 -2.52 6.47
C LEU A 123 -6.04 -3.78 7.24
N SER A 124 -6.23 -3.77 8.58
CA SER A 124 -5.90 -4.90 9.45
C SER A 124 -6.71 -6.15 9.14
N ASP A 125 -8.01 -6.01 8.87
CA ASP A 125 -8.88 -7.13 8.49
C ASP A 125 -8.48 -7.70 7.13
N LYS A 126 -8.22 -6.83 6.15
CA LYS A 126 -7.91 -7.23 4.78
C LYS A 126 -6.51 -7.82 4.64
N ILE A 127 -5.52 -7.30 5.36
CA ILE A 127 -4.16 -7.87 5.35
C ILE A 127 -4.11 -9.21 6.11
N ASP A 128 -4.82 -9.33 7.24
CA ASP A 128 -4.98 -10.63 7.94
C ASP A 128 -5.59 -11.68 7.03
N HIS A 129 -6.65 -11.31 6.30
CA HIS A 129 -7.29 -12.19 5.33
C HIS A 129 -6.32 -12.60 4.22
N LEU A 130 -5.69 -11.64 3.54
CA LEU A 130 -4.77 -11.91 2.42
C LEU A 130 -3.60 -12.80 2.87
N VAL A 131 -2.89 -12.40 3.91
CA VAL A 131 -1.73 -13.13 4.43
C VAL A 131 -2.13 -14.51 4.92
N GLY A 132 -3.26 -14.63 5.62
CA GLY A 132 -3.78 -15.91 6.11
C GLY A 132 -4.00 -16.92 5.00
N PHE A 133 -4.68 -16.52 3.92
CA PHE A 133 -4.96 -17.41 2.79
C PHE A 133 -3.68 -17.77 2.00
N PHE A 134 -2.72 -16.87 1.91
CA PHE A 134 -1.40 -17.19 1.35
C PHE A 134 -0.66 -18.24 2.18
N ILE A 135 -0.71 -18.13 3.51
CA ILE A 135 -0.07 -19.09 4.44
C ILE A 135 -0.65 -20.49 4.31
N ILE A 136 -1.96 -20.62 4.12
CA ILE A 136 -2.61 -21.95 3.96
C ILE A 136 -2.63 -22.43 2.50
N GLY A 137 -1.98 -21.70 1.57
CA GLY A 137 -1.84 -22.11 0.17
C GLY A 137 -3.12 -21.97 -0.66
N LYS A 138 -4.12 -21.24 -0.22
CA LYS A 138 -5.39 -21.02 -0.93
C LYS A 138 -5.31 -19.78 -1.82
N LEU A 139 -4.56 -19.87 -2.92
CA LEU A 139 -4.29 -18.77 -3.84
C LEU A 139 -5.31 -18.70 -4.97
N PRO A 140 -5.61 -17.51 -5.52
CA PRO A 140 -6.42 -17.39 -6.72
C PRO A 140 -5.71 -18.00 -7.93
N SER A 141 -6.45 -18.69 -8.79
CA SER A 141 -5.93 -19.32 -9.99
C SER A 141 -6.72 -18.88 -11.24
N GLY A 142 -6.03 -18.46 -12.29
CA GLY A 142 -6.66 -17.97 -13.52
C GLY A 142 -7.70 -16.88 -13.22
N SER A 143 -8.94 -17.05 -13.69
CA SER A 143 -10.04 -16.11 -13.42
C SER A 143 -10.73 -16.32 -12.05
N LYS A 144 -10.50 -17.46 -11.39
CA LYS A 144 -11.18 -17.83 -10.14
C LYS A 144 -10.53 -17.17 -8.93
N ASP A 145 -11.35 -16.51 -8.12
CA ASP A 145 -10.97 -15.89 -6.85
C ASP A 145 -12.03 -16.16 -5.76
N PRO A 146 -12.16 -17.44 -5.35
CA PRO A 146 -13.25 -17.86 -4.46
C PRO A 146 -13.19 -17.20 -3.09
N PHE A 147 -12.02 -16.77 -2.66
CA PHE A 147 -11.79 -16.11 -1.36
C PHE A 147 -11.70 -14.58 -1.47
N GLY A 148 -11.85 -14.00 -2.65
CA GLY A 148 -11.80 -12.55 -2.85
C GLY A 148 -10.44 -11.92 -2.55
N LEU A 149 -9.33 -12.62 -2.74
CA LEU A 149 -7.99 -12.14 -2.42
C LEU A 149 -7.56 -10.97 -3.33
N ARG A 150 -7.97 -10.97 -4.61
CA ARG A 150 -7.72 -9.84 -5.52
C ARG A 150 -8.45 -8.59 -5.05
N ARG A 151 -9.71 -8.73 -4.60
CA ARG A 151 -10.49 -7.63 -4.03
C ARG A 151 -9.88 -7.13 -2.72
N SER A 152 -9.40 -8.04 -1.87
CA SER A 152 -8.70 -7.67 -0.62
C SER A 152 -7.41 -6.91 -0.90
N ALA A 153 -6.59 -7.37 -1.86
CA ALA A 153 -5.36 -6.66 -2.26
C ALA A 153 -5.66 -5.27 -2.83
N LEU A 154 -6.68 -5.15 -3.69
CA LEU A 154 -7.10 -3.85 -4.22
C LEU A 154 -7.57 -2.90 -3.10
N SER A 155 -8.35 -3.41 -2.15
CA SER A 155 -8.78 -2.61 -1.00
C SER A 155 -7.61 -2.19 -0.11
N ILE A 156 -6.62 -3.07 0.13
CA ILE A 156 -5.38 -2.73 0.85
C ILE A 156 -4.66 -1.57 0.16
N ILE A 157 -4.46 -1.66 -1.17
CA ILE A 157 -3.80 -0.63 -1.97
C ILE A 157 -4.56 0.71 -1.85
N ARG A 158 -5.87 0.69 -2.02
CA ARG A 158 -6.70 1.89 -1.96
C ARG A 158 -6.68 2.53 -0.57
N VAL A 159 -6.77 1.73 0.49
CA VAL A 159 -6.69 2.25 1.87
C VAL A 159 -5.32 2.87 2.14
N LEU A 160 -4.22 2.26 1.67
CA LEU A 160 -2.88 2.82 1.84
C LEU A 160 -2.73 4.15 1.10
N ILE A 161 -3.23 4.27 -0.13
CA ILE A 161 -3.07 5.43 -1.00
C ILE A 161 -4.10 6.51 -0.66
N GLU A 162 -5.39 6.19 -0.76
CA GLU A 162 -6.49 7.16 -0.62
C GLU A 162 -6.74 7.52 0.86
N GLY A 163 -6.48 6.58 1.78
CA GLY A 163 -6.49 6.79 3.23
C GLY A 163 -5.19 7.41 3.78
N ASN A 164 -4.20 7.63 2.92
CA ASN A 164 -2.88 8.20 3.26
C ASN A 164 -2.21 7.52 4.46
N ILE A 165 -2.24 6.18 4.48
CA ILE A 165 -1.59 5.39 5.54
C ILE A 165 -0.12 5.14 5.16
N LEU A 166 0.78 5.87 5.81
CA LEU A 166 2.22 5.77 5.57
C LEU A 166 2.83 4.64 6.38
N ILE A 167 2.76 3.42 5.89
CA ILE A 167 3.33 2.23 6.52
C ILE A 167 4.24 1.47 5.56
N ASN A 168 5.31 0.89 6.10
CA ASN A 168 6.19 -0.01 5.36
C ASN A 168 5.44 -1.32 5.05
N LEU A 169 5.26 -1.63 3.76
CA LEU A 169 4.51 -2.81 3.33
C LEU A 169 5.18 -4.13 3.76
N ASP A 170 6.51 -4.20 3.71
CA ASP A 170 7.26 -5.39 4.13
C ASP A 170 7.11 -5.65 5.63
N SER A 171 7.20 -4.59 6.46
CA SER A 171 6.97 -4.66 7.90
C SER A 171 5.55 -5.07 8.26
N LEU A 172 4.56 -4.57 7.50
CA LEU A 172 3.15 -4.92 7.70
C LEU A 172 2.88 -6.40 7.38
N ILE A 173 3.40 -6.90 6.25
CA ILE A 173 3.31 -8.31 5.86
C ILE A 173 4.02 -9.19 6.89
N GLU A 174 5.22 -8.80 7.31
CA GLU A 174 5.99 -9.54 8.31
C GLU A 174 5.29 -9.62 9.65
N PHE A 175 4.82 -8.48 10.18
CA PHE A 175 4.11 -8.44 11.44
C PHE A 175 2.85 -9.30 11.40
N THR A 176 2.04 -9.17 10.35
CA THR A 176 0.81 -9.95 10.16
C THR A 176 1.11 -11.45 10.08
N SER A 177 2.15 -11.83 9.36
CA SER A 177 2.58 -13.22 9.22
C SER A 177 2.94 -13.86 10.55
N LYS A 178 3.61 -13.11 11.44
CA LYS A 178 3.96 -13.57 12.79
C LYS A 178 2.75 -13.84 13.70
N GLN A 179 1.59 -13.22 13.40
CA GLN A 179 0.37 -13.46 14.17
C GLN A 179 -0.31 -14.79 13.82
N ILE A 180 0.06 -15.40 12.70
CA ILE A 180 -0.56 -16.64 12.19
C ILE A 180 0.39 -17.83 12.40
N ASN A 181 0.91 -18.08 13.53
CA ASN A 181 1.73 -19.21 14.05
C ASN A 181 2.10 -20.35 13.03
N LYS A 182 2.49 -20.04 11.80
CA LYS A 182 3.01 -20.98 10.82
C LYS A 182 4.40 -20.58 10.34
N LYS A 183 5.28 -21.58 10.25
CA LYS A 183 6.65 -21.43 9.75
C LYS A 183 6.66 -21.49 8.21
N ASN A 184 7.61 -20.78 7.57
CA ASN A 184 7.86 -20.76 6.11
C ASN A 184 6.80 -20.02 5.28
N ILE A 185 6.80 -18.69 5.42
CA ILE A 185 5.95 -17.79 4.63
C ILE A 185 6.81 -17.14 3.56
N ASP A 186 6.41 -17.29 2.31
CA ASP A 186 6.98 -16.55 1.20
C ASP A 186 6.38 -15.12 1.16
N LYS A 187 7.02 -14.21 1.91
CA LYS A 187 6.62 -12.80 2.00
C LYS A 187 6.72 -12.11 0.64
N GLN A 188 7.69 -12.49 -0.18
CA GLN A 188 7.89 -11.91 -1.50
C GLN A 188 6.73 -12.23 -2.43
N LYS A 189 6.18 -13.44 -2.33
CA LYS A 189 5.00 -13.83 -3.10
C LYS A 189 3.76 -13.00 -2.74
N ILE A 190 3.56 -12.70 -1.45
CA ILE A 190 2.47 -11.83 -0.99
C ILE A 190 2.67 -10.41 -1.51
N LYS A 191 3.88 -9.87 -1.36
CA LYS A 191 4.24 -8.54 -1.85
C LYS A 191 4.03 -8.43 -3.36
N SER A 192 4.58 -9.38 -4.13
CA SER A 192 4.41 -9.42 -5.59
C SER A 192 2.93 -9.45 -6.00
N PHE A 193 2.09 -10.21 -5.29
CA PHE A 193 0.66 -10.25 -5.57
C PHE A 193 -0.02 -8.89 -5.35
N ILE A 194 0.32 -8.16 -4.29
CA ILE A 194 -0.18 -6.80 -4.05
C ILE A 194 0.30 -5.86 -5.16
N ILE A 195 1.58 -5.94 -5.53
CA ILE A 195 2.19 -5.14 -6.58
C ILE A 195 1.50 -5.35 -7.93
N ASP A 196 1.23 -6.60 -8.30
CA ASP A 196 0.54 -6.92 -9.55
C ASP A 196 -0.85 -6.28 -9.61
N ARG A 197 -1.57 -6.26 -8.47
CA ARG A 197 -2.88 -5.59 -8.39
C ARG A 197 -2.74 -4.08 -8.44
N TYR A 198 -1.67 -3.52 -7.86
CA TYR A 198 -1.37 -2.09 -7.96
C TYR A 198 -1.08 -1.68 -9.41
N LYS A 199 -0.26 -2.46 -10.14
CA LYS A 199 -0.02 -2.23 -11.58
C LYS A 199 -1.31 -2.23 -12.42
N VAL A 200 -2.25 -3.12 -12.11
CA VAL A 200 -3.57 -3.13 -12.75
C VAL A 200 -4.35 -1.85 -12.46
N LEU A 201 -4.43 -1.44 -11.18
CA LEU A 201 -5.11 -0.20 -10.79
C LEU A 201 -4.52 1.05 -11.47
N LEU A 202 -3.19 1.12 -11.59
CA LEU A 202 -2.50 2.24 -12.24
C LEU A 202 -2.84 2.31 -13.74
N ARG A 203 -2.93 1.15 -14.42
CA ARG A 203 -3.36 1.10 -15.83
C ARG A 203 -4.80 1.56 -16.03
N GLU A 204 -5.71 1.16 -15.13
CA GLU A 204 -7.10 1.63 -15.13
C GLU A 204 -7.21 3.15 -14.93
N LYS A 205 -6.23 3.76 -14.21
CA LYS A 205 -6.09 5.21 -14.04
C LYS A 205 -5.33 5.90 -15.18
N ASN A 206 -5.06 5.22 -16.29
CA ASN A 206 -4.35 5.73 -17.47
C ASN A 206 -2.91 6.22 -17.19
N ILE A 207 -2.24 5.66 -16.18
CA ILE A 207 -0.81 5.92 -15.96
C ILE A 207 -0.01 5.18 -17.04
N LYS A 208 0.96 5.85 -17.64
CA LYS A 208 1.80 5.32 -18.71
C LYS A 208 2.59 4.10 -18.24
N TYR A 209 2.66 3.07 -19.09
CA TYR A 209 3.31 1.81 -18.78
C TYR A 209 4.77 1.97 -18.32
N ASP A 210 5.53 2.84 -19.01
CA ASP A 210 6.94 3.09 -18.69
C ASP A 210 7.09 3.74 -17.30
N VAL A 211 6.16 4.64 -16.94
CA VAL A 211 6.12 5.29 -15.62
C VAL A 211 5.84 4.26 -14.53
N ILE A 212 4.90 3.34 -14.78
CA ILE A 212 4.57 2.25 -13.85
C ILE A 212 5.81 1.38 -13.59
N ASN A 213 6.50 0.94 -14.63
CA ASN A 213 7.66 0.07 -14.49
C ASN A 213 8.84 0.79 -13.81
N CYS A 214 9.09 2.04 -14.16
CA CYS A 214 10.21 2.82 -13.62
C CYS A 214 10.16 2.94 -12.08
N LEU A 215 8.99 3.16 -11.49
CA LEU A 215 8.87 3.42 -10.04
C LEU A 215 8.43 2.20 -9.24
N VAL A 216 7.57 1.36 -9.81
CA VAL A 216 7.04 0.20 -9.09
C VAL A 216 8.09 -0.90 -8.93
N ASP A 217 9.05 -1.01 -9.85
CA ASP A 217 10.11 -2.01 -9.77
C ASP A 217 11.26 -1.60 -8.83
N ASN A 218 11.36 -0.30 -8.47
CA ASN A 218 12.48 0.23 -7.70
C ASN A 218 12.18 0.56 -6.24
N ASP A 219 10.98 1.02 -5.87
CA ASP A 219 10.67 1.39 -4.47
C ASP A 219 9.18 1.22 -4.15
N LEU A 220 8.83 0.09 -3.57
CA LEU A 220 7.48 -0.21 -3.07
C LEU A 220 7.42 -0.36 -1.55
N THR A 221 8.33 0.25 -0.87
CA THR A 221 8.36 0.22 0.59
C THR A 221 7.16 0.96 1.18
N PHE A 222 6.85 2.15 0.63
CA PHE A 222 5.73 2.99 1.06
C PHE A 222 4.81 3.31 -0.12
N LEU A 223 3.72 2.56 -0.25
CA LEU A 223 2.83 2.63 -1.42
C LEU A 223 2.23 4.03 -1.66
N SER A 224 1.87 4.75 -0.60
CA SER A 224 1.34 6.11 -0.70
C SER A 224 2.35 7.09 -1.29
N LYS A 225 3.62 7.06 -0.83
CA LYS A 225 4.70 7.89 -1.38
C LYS A 225 5.03 7.53 -2.83
N THR A 226 5.08 6.23 -3.15
CA THR A 226 5.31 5.77 -4.51
C THR A 226 4.20 6.25 -5.45
N ASN A 227 2.94 6.18 -5.01
CA ASN A 227 1.80 6.67 -5.80
C ASN A 227 1.86 8.19 -6.02
N GLU A 228 2.23 8.96 -5.02
CA GLU A 228 2.43 10.41 -5.15
C GLU A 228 3.48 10.73 -6.22
N ARG A 229 4.64 10.08 -6.15
CA ARG A 229 5.72 10.24 -7.14
C ARG A 229 5.29 9.82 -8.54
N LEU A 230 4.51 8.74 -8.67
CA LEU A 230 3.97 8.27 -9.95
C LEU A 230 3.07 9.31 -10.61
N VAL A 231 2.17 9.91 -9.83
CA VAL A 231 1.26 10.95 -10.34
C VAL A 231 2.04 12.17 -10.78
N ILE A 232 3.00 12.63 -9.97
CA ILE A 232 3.86 13.77 -10.30
C ILE A 232 4.64 13.49 -11.59
N LEU A 233 5.30 12.34 -11.68
CA LEU A 233 6.10 11.97 -12.85
C LEU A 233 5.23 11.84 -14.11
N ASN A 234 4.08 11.16 -14.01
CA ASN A 234 3.18 10.99 -15.14
C ASN A 234 2.72 12.34 -15.71
N ASN A 235 2.34 13.28 -14.84
CA ASN A 235 1.92 14.62 -15.25
C ASN A 235 3.10 15.46 -15.79
N PHE A 236 4.27 15.37 -15.16
CA PHE A 236 5.47 16.07 -15.59
C PHE A 236 5.91 15.65 -17.01
N LEU A 237 5.84 14.36 -17.33
CA LEU A 237 6.24 13.85 -18.65
C LEU A 237 5.32 14.31 -19.81
N ASP A 238 4.19 14.94 -19.53
CA ASP A 238 3.32 15.58 -20.52
C ASP A 238 3.65 17.07 -20.74
N THR A 239 4.52 17.64 -19.92
CA THR A 239 5.00 19.00 -20.08
C THR A 239 6.12 19.11 -21.13
N LYS A 240 6.45 20.35 -21.55
CA LYS A 240 7.60 20.63 -22.42
C LYS A 240 8.92 20.15 -21.75
N GLU A 241 9.11 20.49 -20.48
CA GLU A 241 10.28 20.09 -19.68
C GLU A 241 10.40 18.56 -19.56
N GLY A 242 9.28 17.87 -19.36
CA GLY A 242 9.25 16.40 -19.31
C GLY A 242 9.62 15.74 -20.63
N ASN A 243 9.23 16.33 -21.76
CA ASN A 243 9.66 15.86 -23.09
C ASN A 243 11.16 16.11 -23.31
N GLU A 244 11.69 17.21 -22.83
CA GLU A 244 13.13 17.51 -22.88
C GLU A 244 13.94 16.51 -22.03
N LEU A 245 13.46 16.17 -20.84
CA LEU A 245 14.08 15.14 -19.98
C LEU A 245 14.08 13.77 -20.67
N LYS A 246 12.98 13.39 -21.37
CA LYS A 246 12.92 12.15 -22.16
C LYS A 246 14.00 12.10 -23.25
N LEU A 247 14.16 13.17 -24.01
CA LEU A 247 15.15 13.25 -25.09
C LEU A 247 16.57 13.13 -24.53
N LEU A 248 16.86 13.81 -23.42
CA LEU A 248 18.13 13.69 -22.73
C LEU A 248 18.39 12.25 -22.29
N TRP A 249 17.41 11.62 -21.61
CA TRP A 249 17.52 10.25 -21.14
C TRP A 249 17.76 9.26 -22.28
N GLN A 250 17.03 9.37 -23.38
CA GLN A 250 17.20 8.50 -24.54
C GLN A 250 18.61 8.62 -25.12
N ARG A 251 19.15 9.85 -25.26
CA ARG A 251 20.49 10.07 -25.79
C ARG A 251 21.56 9.48 -24.88
N VAL A 252 21.50 9.75 -23.58
CA VAL A 252 22.46 9.25 -22.59
C VAL A 252 22.40 7.71 -22.51
N SER A 253 21.20 7.13 -22.44
CA SER A 253 21.01 5.69 -22.38
C SER A 253 21.55 4.98 -23.62
N ASN A 254 21.38 5.54 -24.81
CA ASN A 254 21.94 4.96 -26.04
C ASN A 254 23.46 4.95 -26.02
N ILE A 255 24.09 6.02 -25.54
CA ILE A 255 25.56 6.10 -25.44
C ILE A 255 26.06 5.06 -24.43
N LEU A 256 25.48 5.00 -23.24
CA LEU A 256 25.85 4.00 -22.23
C LEU A 256 25.70 2.57 -22.73
N HIS A 257 24.62 2.27 -23.44
CA HIS A 257 24.37 0.95 -24.00
C HIS A 257 25.40 0.54 -25.10
N ILE A 258 25.89 1.52 -25.88
CA ILE A 258 26.96 1.29 -26.85
C ILE A 258 28.28 0.98 -26.14
N GLU A 259 28.63 1.72 -25.10
CA GLU A 259 29.85 1.52 -24.32
C GLU A 259 29.83 0.16 -23.57
N GLU A 260 28.69 -0.19 -22.98
CA GLU A 260 28.50 -1.51 -22.33
C GLU A 260 28.69 -2.68 -23.30
N LYS A 261 28.15 -2.56 -24.53
CA LYS A 261 28.34 -3.61 -25.58
C LYS A 261 29.78 -3.76 -26.01
N GLN A 262 30.61 -2.73 -25.84
CA GLN A 262 32.05 -2.79 -26.12
C GLN A 262 32.88 -3.38 -24.97
N ASN A 263 32.23 -3.90 -23.90
CA ASN A 263 32.85 -4.37 -22.67
C ASN A 263 33.72 -3.31 -21.95
N LYS A 264 33.50 -2.04 -22.20
CA LYS A 264 34.15 -0.98 -21.43
C LYS A 264 33.51 -0.89 -20.05
N LYS A 265 34.33 -0.99 -19.02
CA LYS A 265 33.90 -0.83 -17.64
C LYS A 265 33.49 0.64 -17.43
N ILE A 266 32.21 0.90 -17.23
CA ILE A 266 31.73 2.22 -16.88
C ILE A 266 32.16 2.48 -15.43
N GLU A 267 33.17 3.29 -15.22
CA GLU A 267 33.58 3.74 -13.89
C GLU A 267 32.71 4.93 -13.49
N ILE A 268 32.04 4.82 -12.34
CA ILE A 268 31.35 5.95 -11.74
C ILE A 268 32.44 6.91 -11.20
N LEU A 269 32.66 7.99 -11.91
CA LEU A 269 33.66 8.98 -11.55
C LEU A 269 33.24 9.71 -10.27
N ASN A 270 34.10 9.65 -9.26
CA ASN A 270 33.89 10.40 -8.03
C ASN A 270 34.15 11.90 -8.26
N ALA A 271 33.22 12.75 -7.85
CA ALA A 271 33.29 14.23 -7.95
C ALA A 271 34.57 14.86 -7.31
N LYS A 272 35.45 14.08 -6.69
CA LYS A 272 36.70 14.55 -6.06
C LYS A 272 37.87 14.78 -7.04
N MET A 273 37.75 14.31 -8.29
CA MET A 273 38.83 14.44 -9.30
C MET A 273 38.58 15.59 -10.29
N GLN A 274 38.05 16.73 -9.83
CA GLN A 274 37.67 17.88 -10.69
C GLN A 274 38.82 18.52 -11.46
N SER A 275 40.07 18.27 -11.09
CA SER A 275 41.24 18.83 -11.78
C SER A 275 41.59 18.19 -13.13
N GLU A 276 40.99 17.03 -13.43
CA GLU A 276 41.24 16.22 -14.63
C GLU A 276 40.14 16.35 -15.69
N TYR A 277 39.06 17.09 -15.38
CA TYR A 277 37.89 17.21 -16.26
C TYR A 277 37.90 18.49 -17.07
N VAL A 278 37.38 18.40 -18.29
CA VAL A 278 37.10 19.59 -19.09
C VAL A 278 35.98 20.42 -18.46
N ARG A 279 35.90 21.69 -18.80
CA ARG A 279 34.98 22.66 -18.19
C ARG A 279 33.51 22.20 -18.22
N GLU A 280 33.10 21.58 -19.32
CA GLU A 280 31.74 21.09 -19.57
C GLU A 280 31.38 19.94 -18.63
N GLU A 281 32.31 19.04 -18.37
CA GLU A 281 32.15 17.93 -17.42
C GLU A 281 31.94 18.45 -15.99
N VAL A 282 32.75 19.46 -15.60
CA VAL A 282 32.64 20.10 -14.29
C VAL A 282 31.28 20.79 -14.14
N ASN A 283 30.76 21.43 -15.19
CA ASN A 283 29.44 22.06 -15.20
C ASN A 283 28.32 21.02 -14.98
N ILE A 284 28.37 19.85 -15.66
CA ILE A 284 27.41 18.76 -15.49
C ILE A 284 27.46 18.20 -14.06
N ILE A 285 28.66 17.91 -13.54
CA ILE A 285 28.84 17.40 -12.17
C ILE A 285 28.28 18.38 -11.13
N ASN A 286 28.55 19.66 -11.25
CA ASN A 286 28.04 20.69 -10.35
C ASN A 286 26.51 20.80 -10.42
N ALA A 287 25.93 20.74 -11.62
CA ALA A 287 24.49 20.77 -11.81
C ALA A 287 23.82 19.54 -11.17
N ILE A 288 24.37 18.32 -11.35
CA ILE A 288 23.90 17.08 -10.72
C ILE A 288 23.98 17.19 -9.19
N ASN A 289 25.10 17.63 -8.63
CA ASN A 289 25.28 17.78 -7.18
C ASN A 289 24.26 18.76 -6.55
N ASN A 290 23.83 19.76 -7.30
CA ASN A 290 22.79 20.70 -6.86
C ASN A 290 21.39 20.04 -6.83
N ILE A 291 21.10 19.12 -7.78
CA ILE A 291 19.85 18.37 -7.83
C ILE A 291 19.72 17.43 -6.63
N GLU A 292 20.77 16.71 -6.28
CA GLU A 292 20.77 15.75 -5.17
C GLU A 292 20.44 16.38 -3.80
N LYS A 293 20.61 17.69 -3.65
CA LYS A 293 20.26 18.45 -2.43
C LYS A 293 18.79 18.83 -2.35
N THR A 294 17.99 18.53 -3.36
CA THR A 294 16.59 18.94 -3.45
C THR A 294 15.69 17.79 -2.96
N HIS A 295 14.86 18.05 -1.94
CA HIS A 295 13.87 17.09 -1.41
C HIS A 295 12.51 17.13 -2.12
N ASP A 296 12.22 18.19 -2.87
CA ASP A 296 11.02 18.34 -3.68
C ASP A 296 11.17 17.57 -5.00
N TYR A 297 10.31 16.55 -5.19
CA TYR A 297 10.40 15.65 -6.32
C TYR A 297 10.11 16.34 -7.68
N LEU A 298 9.12 17.22 -7.73
CA LEU A 298 8.81 17.98 -8.95
C LEU A 298 9.96 18.92 -9.31
N LYS A 299 10.49 19.66 -8.34
CA LYS A 299 11.64 20.53 -8.52
C LYS A 299 12.87 19.75 -8.97
N MET A 300 13.09 18.55 -8.42
CA MET A 300 14.16 17.65 -8.85
C MET A 300 14.01 17.24 -10.33
N LEU A 301 12.79 16.90 -10.78
CA LEU A 301 12.52 16.56 -12.18
C LEU A 301 12.77 17.76 -13.12
N SER A 302 12.31 18.93 -12.75
CA SER A 302 12.53 20.17 -13.50
C SER A 302 14.03 20.51 -13.61
N GLN A 303 14.77 20.42 -12.51
CA GLN A 303 16.22 20.61 -12.53
C GLN A 303 16.97 19.57 -13.37
N ARG A 304 16.51 18.31 -13.38
CA ARG A 304 17.08 17.28 -14.27
C ARG A 304 16.82 17.56 -15.75
N SER A 305 15.68 18.13 -16.09
CA SER A 305 15.39 18.50 -17.48
C SER A 305 16.31 19.61 -17.99
N SER A 306 16.70 20.55 -17.12
CA SER A 306 17.64 21.64 -17.47
C SER A 306 19.08 21.17 -17.75
N LEU A 307 19.44 19.93 -17.40
CA LEU A 307 20.73 19.34 -17.79
C LEU A 307 20.85 19.08 -19.29
N LYS A 308 19.73 19.11 -20.03
CA LYS A 308 19.70 18.81 -21.47
C LYS A 308 20.67 19.70 -22.24
N ASP A 309 20.61 21.00 -22.05
CA ASP A 309 21.39 21.95 -22.85
C ASP A 309 22.89 21.79 -22.55
N ILE A 310 23.28 21.71 -21.29
CA ILE A 310 24.67 21.50 -20.84
C ILE A 310 25.20 20.13 -21.36
N THR A 311 24.40 19.10 -21.33
CA THR A 311 24.79 17.77 -21.80
C THR A 311 24.93 17.74 -23.33
N PHE A 312 24.06 18.41 -24.06
CA PHE A 312 24.14 18.50 -25.52
C PHE A 312 25.37 19.32 -25.97
N GLU A 313 25.67 20.45 -25.32
CA GLU A 313 26.87 21.21 -25.54
C GLU A 313 28.14 20.38 -25.34
N PHE A 314 28.20 19.60 -24.28
CA PHE A 314 29.29 18.67 -24.03
C PHE A 314 29.49 17.67 -25.19
N PHE A 315 28.42 17.01 -25.67
CA PHE A 315 28.53 16.05 -26.76
C PHE A 315 28.80 16.69 -28.12
N GLU A 316 28.48 17.96 -28.34
CA GLU A 316 28.83 18.67 -29.57
C GLU A 316 30.30 19.07 -29.61
N ASN A 317 30.89 19.40 -28.44
CA ASN A 317 32.28 19.77 -28.31
C ASN A 317 33.27 18.59 -28.31
N LEU A 318 32.75 17.35 -28.12
CA LEU A 318 33.55 16.12 -28.23
C LEU A 318 33.73 15.60 -29.67
N LYS A 319 33.15 16.24 -30.67
CA LYS A 319 33.34 15.95 -32.09
C LYS A 319 34.54 16.70 -32.66
#